data_ab18102181052e8933d68545ae56aa29
#
_entry.id   ab18102181052e8933d68545ae56aa29
#
_cell.length_a   1.000
_cell.length_b   1.000
_cell.length_c   1.000
_cell.angle_alpha   90.00
_cell.angle_beta   90.00
_cell.angle_gamma   90.00
#
_symmetry.space_group_name_H-M   'P 1'
#
loop_
_entity.id
_entity.type
_entity.pdbx_description
1 polymer ?
#
loop_
_entity_poly.entity_id
_entity_poly.type
_entity_poly.pdbx_seq_one_letter_code
_entity_poly.pdbx_strand_id
1 'polypeptide(L)'
;TKFIGSEGSIYVENHKLITTPPELKRKKLQSNDERLYVSENHHRNFVDCVITRKKTAAWVESAHRAASACHLGAIAAKLGRRLKFDPQKENFINDKDADALLMRKFHGGWKLS
;
A
#
# COMPACT_ATOMS: atom_id res chain seq x y z
N THR A 1 0.73 -10.98 -5.28
CA THR A 1 0.98 -10.66 -3.86
C THR A 1 0.68 -11.87 -3.00
N LYS A 2 1.55 -12.18 -2.01
CA LYS A 2 1.32 -13.24 -1.04
C LYS A 2 1.29 -12.65 0.37
N PHE A 3 0.22 -12.94 1.09
CA PHE A 3 0.06 -12.61 2.50
C PHE A 3 0.29 -13.88 3.33
N ILE A 4 1.14 -13.80 4.35
CA ILE A 4 1.50 -14.91 5.22
C ILE A 4 1.10 -14.55 6.64
N GLY A 5 0.22 -15.35 7.24
CA GLY A 5 -0.26 -15.21 8.61
C GLY A 5 -0.01 -16.46 9.44
N SER A 6 -0.35 -16.41 10.71
CA SER A 6 -0.20 -17.54 11.65
C SER A 6 -1.07 -18.75 11.29
N GLU A 7 -2.23 -18.54 10.67
CA GLU A 7 -3.16 -19.61 10.27
C GLU A 7 -2.96 -20.11 8.84
N GLY A 8 -2.03 -19.50 8.08
CA GLY A 8 -1.77 -19.90 6.71
C GLY A 8 -1.39 -18.74 5.79
N SER A 9 -1.57 -18.91 4.49
CA SER A 9 -1.24 -17.90 3.51
C SER A 9 -2.32 -17.72 2.45
N ILE A 10 -2.40 -16.49 1.92
CA ILE A 10 -3.29 -16.10 0.82
C ILE A 10 -2.43 -15.52 -0.28
N TYR A 11 -2.54 -16.07 -1.48
CA TYR A 11 -1.89 -15.57 -2.69
C TYR A 11 -2.92 -15.00 -3.65
N VAL A 12 -2.71 -13.76 -4.08
CA VAL A 12 -3.60 -13.03 -5.00
C VAL A 12 -2.80 -12.59 -6.22
N GLU A 13 -3.25 -12.99 -7.41
CA GLU A 13 -2.69 -12.58 -8.69
C GLU A 13 -3.76 -12.64 -9.78
N ASN A 14 -3.91 -11.58 -10.58
CA ASN A 14 -4.73 -11.57 -11.79
C ASN A 14 -6.08 -12.31 -11.65
N HIS A 15 -6.88 -11.97 -10.65
CA HIS A 15 -8.17 -12.60 -10.32
C HIS A 15 -8.07 -14.04 -9.77
N LYS A 16 -6.87 -14.57 -9.54
CA LYS A 16 -6.67 -15.85 -8.85
C LYS A 16 -6.53 -15.62 -7.36
N LEU A 17 -7.27 -16.37 -6.58
CA LEU A 17 -7.16 -16.42 -5.12
C LEU A 17 -6.80 -17.86 -4.73
N ILE A 18 -5.59 -18.04 -4.21
CA ILE A 18 -5.09 -19.34 -3.72
C ILE A 18 -4.83 -19.20 -2.22
N THR A 19 -5.32 -20.14 -1.45
CA THR A 19 -5.14 -20.17 0.01
C THR A 19 -4.47 -21.46 0.46
N THR A 20 -3.67 -21.35 1.49
CA THR A 20 -3.07 -22.50 2.17
C THR A 20 -3.29 -22.35 3.68
N PRO A 21 -4.08 -23.20 4.34
CA PRO A 21 -4.83 -24.31 3.75
C PRO A 21 -6.02 -23.83 2.87
N PRO A 22 -6.56 -24.71 1.97
CA PRO A 22 -7.64 -24.32 1.05
C PRO A 22 -8.94 -23.85 1.72
N GLU A 23 -9.19 -24.29 2.94
CA GLU A 23 -10.37 -23.96 3.76
C GLU A 23 -10.45 -22.45 4.08
N LEU A 24 -9.32 -21.75 4.14
CA LEU A 24 -9.29 -20.31 4.37
C LEU A 24 -10.12 -19.53 3.34
N LYS A 25 -10.20 -20.02 2.10
CA LYS A 25 -11.03 -19.39 1.05
C LYS A 25 -12.53 -19.42 1.37
N ARG A 26 -12.96 -20.38 2.19
CA ARG A 26 -14.38 -20.59 2.55
C ARG A 26 -14.72 -19.99 3.93
N LYS A 27 -13.74 -19.45 4.65
CA LYS A 27 -13.94 -18.85 5.96
C LYS A 27 -14.88 -17.64 5.83
N LYS A 28 -16.03 -17.71 6.47
CA LYS A 28 -16.98 -16.58 6.50
C LYS A 28 -16.54 -15.58 7.57
N LEU A 29 -16.58 -14.31 7.22
CA LEU A 29 -16.34 -13.23 8.17
C LEU A 29 -17.43 -13.22 9.24
N GLN A 30 -17.01 -13.13 10.50
CA GLN A 30 -17.91 -12.98 11.66
C GLN A 30 -18.37 -11.50 11.77
N SER A 31 -19.33 -11.24 12.64
CA SER A 31 -19.89 -9.89 12.82
C SER A 31 -18.87 -8.88 13.38
N ASN A 32 -17.89 -9.36 14.15
CA ASN A 32 -16.83 -8.60 14.79
C ASN A 32 -15.52 -8.52 13.96
N ASP A 33 -15.47 -9.17 12.79
CA ASP A 33 -14.32 -9.09 11.92
C ASP A 33 -14.25 -7.71 11.25
N GLU A 34 -13.03 -7.18 11.11
CA GLU A 34 -12.78 -5.94 10.38
C GLU A 34 -13.18 -6.10 8.91
N ARG A 35 -13.94 -5.14 8.40
CA ARG A 35 -14.42 -5.15 7.03
C ARG A 35 -13.83 -3.98 6.26
N LEU A 36 -13.44 -4.25 5.03
CA LEU A 36 -13.01 -3.21 4.11
C LEU A 36 -14.19 -2.33 3.69
N TYR A 37 -13.89 -1.11 3.32
CA TYR A 37 -14.85 -0.20 2.71
C TYR A 37 -15.42 -0.81 1.43
N VAL A 38 -16.75 -0.90 1.35
CA VAL A 38 -17.44 -1.43 0.17
C VAL A 38 -17.70 -0.30 -0.81
N SER A 39 -17.21 -0.44 -2.04
CA SER A 39 -17.47 0.50 -3.13
C SER A 39 -17.66 -0.29 -4.43
N GLU A 40 -18.88 -0.32 -4.94
CA GLU A 40 -19.22 -1.00 -6.18
C GLU A 40 -18.85 -0.16 -7.42
N ASN A 41 -18.83 1.17 -7.27
CA ASN A 41 -18.44 2.11 -8.32
C ASN A 41 -17.46 3.13 -7.77
N HIS A 42 -16.20 2.99 -8.17
CA HIS A 42 -15.11 3.81 -7.69
C HIS A 42 -15.24 5.30 -8.05
N HIS A 43 -15.69 5.60 -9.27
CA HIS A 43 -15.89 6.99 -9.71
C HIS A 43 -17.05 7.65 -8.95
N ARG A 44 -18.16 6.93 -8.80
CA ARG A 44 -19.31 7.43 -8.04
C ARG A 44 -18.95 7.66 -6.57
N ASN A 45 -18.20 6.73 -5.96
CA ASN A 45 -17.71 6.89 -4.60
C ASN A 45 -16.88 8.17 -4.43
N PHE A 46 -15.98 8.46 -5.39
CA PHE A 46 -15.20 9.69 -5.36
C PHE A 46 -16.09 10.94 -5.40
N VAL A 47 -17.03 11.02 -6.35
CA VAL A 47 -17.96 12.16 -6.47
C VAL A 47 -18.78 12.35 -5.19
N ASP A 48 -19.37 11.28 -4.66
CA ASP A 48 -20.16 11.33 -3.42
C ASP A 48 -19.32 11.79 -2.22
N CYS A 49 -18.05 11.36 -2.15
CA CYS A 49 -17.14 11.80 -1.10
C CYS A 49 -16.71 13.27 -1.24
N VAL A 50 -16.58 13.78 -2.46
CA VAL A 50 -16.36 15.22 -2.70
C VAL A 50 -17.53 16.04 -2.15
N ILE A 51 -18.78 15.61 -2.41
CA ILE A 51 -19.99 16.28 -1.93
C ILE A 51 -20.15 16.16 -0.41
N THR A 52 -19.98 14.95 0.13
CA THR A 52 -20.26 14.64 1.55
C THR A 52 -19.08 14.90 2.48
N ARG A 53 -17.89 15.19 1.93
CA ARG A 53 -16.62 15.34 2.65
C ARG A 53 -16.21 14.09 3.46
N LYS A 54 -16.71 12.92 3.09
CA LYS A 54 -16.33 11.63 3.69
C LYS A 54 -15.06 11.09 3.05
N LYS A 55 -14.42 10.13 3.73
CA LYS A 55 -13.25 9.42 3.19
C LYS A 55 -13.68 8.53 2.03
N THR A 56 -12.91 8.55 0.95
CA THR A 56 -13.09 7.65 -0.20
C THR A 56 -12.67 6.22 0.12
N ALA A 57 -13.12 5.24 -0.66
CA ALA A 57 -12.65 3.86 -0.58
C ALA A 57 -11.12 3.75 -0.80
N ALA A 58 -10.57 4.60 -1.69
CA ALA A 58 -9.13 4.76 -1.90
C ALA A 58 -8.67 6.06 -1.22
N TRP A 59 -8.65 6.06 0.11
CA TRP A 59 -8.23 7.21 0.88
C TRP A 59 -6.76 7.53 0.64
N VAL A 60 -6.43 8.82 0.49
CA VAL A 60 -5.11 9.30 0.08
C VAL A 60 -3.98 8.78 0.96
N GLU A 61 -4.16 8.72 2.28
CA GLU A 61 -3.14 8.19 3.20
C GLU A 61 -2.87 6.70 2.94
N SER A 62 -3.92 5.89 2.75
CA SER A 62 -3.77 4.47 2.42
C SER A 62 -3.09 4.27 1.07
N ALA A 63 -3.44 5.10 0.07
CA ALA A 63 -2.83 5.08 -1.24
C ALA A 63 -1.35 5.46 -1.18
N HIS A 64 -1.01 6.51 -0.41
CA HIS A 64 0.37 6.92 -0.16
C HIS A 64 1.19 5.81 0.49
N ARG A 65 0.69 5.18 1.55
CA ARG A 65 1.39 4.05 2.22
C ARG A 65 1.61 2.87 1.29
N ALA A 66 0.61 2.51 0.47
CA ALA A 66 0.73 1.43 -0.50
C ALA A 66 1.76 1.75 -1.59
N ALA A 67 1.75 2.96 -2.14
CA ALA A 67 2.72 3.42 -3.13
C ALA A 67 4.15 3.47 -2.53
N SER A 68 4.29 3.98 -1.30
CA SER A 68 5.57 4.02 -0.59
C SER A 68 6.18 2.63 -0.46
N ALA A 69 5.40 1.61 -0.08
CA ALA A 69 5.91 0.24 0.02
C ALA A 69 6.51 -0.26 -1.31
N CYS A 70 5.85 0.05 -2.45
CA CYS A 70 6.36 -0.31 -3.77
C CYS A 70 7.67 0.43 -4.11
N HIS A 71 7.74 1.73 -3.83
CA HIS A 71 8.95 2.53 -4.08
C HIS A 71 10.13 2.09 -3.20
N LEU A 72 9.89 1.83 -1.90
CA LEU A 72 10.92 1.32 -0.99
C LEU A 72 11.48 -0.03 -1.44
N GLY A 73 10.61 -0.91 -1.95
CA GLY A 73 11.02 -2.18 -2.56
C GLY A 73 11.91 -1.97 -3.79
N ALA A 74 11.55 -1.02 -4.67
CA ALA A 74 12.35 -0.68 -5.85
C ALA A 74 13.72 -0.09 -5.46
N ILE A 75 13.79 0.77 -4.43
CA ILE A 75 15.04 1.33 -3.91
C ILE A 75 15.93 0.21 -3.33
N ALA A 76 15.37 -0.69 -2.53
CA ALA A 76 16.10 -1.82 -1.97
C ALA A 76 16.66 -2.73 -3.06
N ALA A 77 15.87 -3.03 -4.10
CA ALA A 77 16.32 -3.81 -5.26
C ALA A 77 17.46 -3.12 -6.02
N LYS A 78 17.33 -1.81 -6.23
CA LYS A 78 18.36 -1.00 -6.92
C LYS A 78 19.68 -0.97 -6.16
N LEU A 79 19.64 -0.87 -4.83
CA LEU A 79 20.82 -0.85 -3.96
C LEU A 79 21.35 -2.25 -3.63
N GLY A 80 20.60 -3.31 -3.95
CA GLY A 80 20.99 -4.70 -3.74
C GLY A 80 21.19 -5.10 -2.29
N ARG A 81 20.54 -4.39 -1.35
CA ARG A 81 20.72 -4.61 0.08
C ARG A 81 19.44 -4.36 0.89
N ARG A 82 19.38 -4.94 2.09
CA ARG A 82 18.31 -4.68 3.05
C ARG A 82 18.39 -3.24 3.57
N LEU A 83 17.26 -2.56 3.60
CA LEU A 83 17.12 -1.20 4.08
C LEU A 83 16.19 -1.16 5.32
N LYS A 84 16.40 -0.17 6.19
CA LYS A 84 15.51 0.13 7.31
C LYS A 84 14.88 1.48 7.07
N PHE A 85 13.54 1.56 7.09
CA PHE A 85 12.78 2.77 6.84
C PHE A 85 11.99 3.15 8.09
N ASP A 86 11.97 4.45 8.42
CA ASP A 86 11.13 5.02 9.47
C ASP A 86 9.84 5.57 8.83
N PRO A 87 8.68 4.93 9.02
CA PRO A 87 7.44 5.35 8.37
C PRO A 87 6.84 6.64 8.96
N GLN A 88 7.32 7.09 10.13
CA GLN A 88 6.88 8.34 10.75
C GLN A 88 7.63 9.54 10.19
N LYS A 89 8.93 9.39 9.98
CA LYS A 89 9.81 10.41 9.43
C LYS A 89 9.89 10.35 7.90
N GLU A 90 9.41 9.28 7.31
CA GLU A 90 9.48 8.98 5.88
C GLU A 90 10.91 9.06 5.31
N ASN A 91 11.88 8.53 6.06
CA ASN A 91 13.27 8.44 5.65
C ASN A 91 13.90 7.09 6.00
N PHE A 92 15.04 6.79 5.38
CA PHE A 92 15.81 5.60 5.74
C PHE A 92 16.66 5.86 6.98
N ILE A 93 16.73 4.88 7.87
CA ILE A 93 17.47 4.98 9.13
C ILE A 93 18.97 4.87 8.84
N ASN A 94 19.69 5.98 9.06
CA ASN A 94 21.15 6.09 8.89
C ASN A 94 21.65 5.70 7.48
N ASP A 95 20.89 6.03 6.42
CA ASP A 95 21.20 5.62 5.06
C ASP A 95 20.96 6.76 4.05
N LYS A 96 21.95 7.63 3.90
CA LYS A 96 21.89 8.81 3.02
C LYS A 96 21.79 8.46 1.53
N ASP A 97 22.37 7.32 1.10
CA ASP A 97 22.32 6.90 -0.30
C ASP A 97 20.89 6.46 -0.65
N ALA A 98 20.23 5.75 0.28
CA ALA A 98 18.84 5.37 0.11
C ALA A 98 17.91 6.59 0.16
N ASP A 99 18.14 7.54 1.08
CA ASP A 99 17.37 8.78 1.17
C ASP A 99 17.46 9.63 -0.10
N ALA A 100 18.63 9.68 -0.73
CA ALA A 100 18.80 10.40 -1.99
C ALA A 100 17.94 9.85 -3.14
N LEU A 101 17.42 8.62 -3.02
CA LEU A 101 16.54 7.98 -4.00
C LEU A 101 15.04 8.19 -3.71
N LEU A 102 14.67 8.77 -2.56
CA LEU A 102 13.28 9.08 -2.23
C LEU A 102 12.70 10.18 -3.11
N MET A 103 13.54 11.08 -3.59
CA MET A 103 13.13 12.17 -4.48
C MET A 103 13.93 12.19 -5.78
N ARG A 104 13.26 12.52 -6.86
CA ARG A 104 13.94 12.85 -8.13
C ARG A 104 14.32 14.32 -8.14
N LYS A 105 15.46 14.64 -8.76
CA LYS A 105 15.80 16.05 -9.04
C LYS A 105 14.74 16.65 -9.94
N PHE A 106 14.26 17.83 -9.57
CA PHE A 106 13.30 18.56 -10.39
C PHE A 106 13.93 18.98 -11.71
N HIS A 107 13.14 18.93 -12.79
CA HIS A 107 13.56 19.35 -14.11
C HIS A 107 13.29 20.83 -14.32
N GLY A 108 14.17 21.55 -15.04
CA GLY A 108 13.90 22.90 -15.52
C GLY A 108 13.67 23.98 -14.45
N GLY A 109 14.30 23.85 -13.26
CA GLY A 109 14.20 24.88 -12.20
C GLY A 109 12.92 24.83 -11.37
N TRP A 110 12.01 23.88 -11.57
CA TRP A 110 10.84 23.69 -10.74
C TRP A 110 11.22 23.33 -9.30
N LYS A 111 10.47 23.88 -8.34
CA LYS A 111 10.61 23.59 -6.90
C LYS A 111 9.23 23.36 -6.31
N LEU A 112 9.14 22.51 -5.31
CA LEU A 112 7.96 22.46 -4.44
C LEU A 112 7.96 23.70 -3.56
N SER A 113 6.86 24.42 -3.54
CA SER A 113 6.62 25.58 -2.65
C SER A 113 6.22 25.09 -1.28
#